data_153b1adc7d11723e8d9149afddb0e485
#
_entry.id   153b1adc7d11723e8d9149afddb0e485
#
_cell.length_a   1.000
_cell.length_b   1.000
_cell.length_c   1.000
_cell.angle_alpha   90.00
_cell.angle_beta   90.00
_cell.angle_gamma   90.00
#
_symmetry.space_group_name_H-M   'P 1'
#
loop_
_entity.id
_entity.type
_entity.pdbx_description
1 polymer ?
#
loop_
_entity_poly.entity_id
_entity_poly.type
_entity_poly.pdbx_seq_one_letter_code
_entity_poly.pdbx_strand_id
1 'polypeptide(L)'
;MTDSSKRTLDDALAIMRDLRARDAWDKAQTHESLRPYLNEEAHELDDALRSGDDHAMRSELGDVLLQVLFHAIIAEERGAFDVNDVAGSLVEKMTKRHPWLYGNATEREPWEQMKSKQRETLAEGLPAGLPALHRAHRLQERAAGVGFDWPDVRGPADKVREELAEVEAEITKHGAQFETHGVPSADPRHAALESELGDLLFAVVNLCRKAGTHPSLALDKANAKFQARFEAIEKLAAARGIDVKAAGLEALDKLWDEVKASER
;
A
#
# COMPACT_ATOMS: atom_id res chain seq x y z
N MET A 1 -43.98 2.95 -14.98
CA MET A 1 -42.62 2.83 -15.52
C MET A 1 -41.91 4.11 -15.10
N THR A 2 -41.25 4.09 -13.94
CA THR A 2 -40.46 5.22 -13.45
C THR A 2 -39.17 5.24 -14.25
N ASP A 3 -39.00 6.29 -15.03
CA ASP A 3 -37.76 6.62 -15.68
C ASP A 3 -36.68 6.71 -14.59
N SER A 4 -35.86 5.70 -14.52
CA SER A 4 -34.68 5.68 -13.61
C SER A 4 -33.63 6.57 -14.26
N SER A 5 -33.83 7.89 -14.18
CA SER A 5 -32.80 8.85 -14.57
C SER A 5 -31.53 8.50 -13.78
N LYS A 6 -30.47 8.22 -14.50
CA LYS A 6 -29.17 7.84 -13.93
C LYS A 6 -28.72 8.96 -13.01
N ARG A 7 -28.56 8.67 -11.71
CA ARG A 7 -28.06 9.63 -10.72
C ARG A 7 -26.70 10.16 -11.13
N THR A 8 -26.48 11.43 -10.88
CA THR A 8 -25.28 12.18 -11.30
C THR A 8 -24.38 12.50 -10.11
N LEU A 9 -23.22 13.03 -10.38
CA LEU A 9 -22.31 13.54 -9.36
C LEU A 9 -22.91 14.76 -8.63
N ASP A 10 -23.68 15.58 -9.35
CA ASP A 10 -24.40 16.73 -8.76
C ASP A 10 -25.50 16.27 -7.78
N ASP A 11 -26.19 15.17 -8.08
CA ASP A 11 -27.16 14.57 -7.16
C ASP A 11 -26.46 14.07 -5.88
N ALA A 12 -25.29 13.46 -6.00
CA ALA A 12 -24.50 13.01 -4.86
C ALA A 12 -24.05 14.20 -3.99
N LEU A 13 -23.54 15.26 -4.61
CA LEU A 13 -23.15 16.48 -3.90
C LEU A 13 -24.33 17.15 -3.20
N ALA A 14 -25.50 17.22 -3.86
CA ALA A 14 -26.71 17.79 -3.29
C ALA A 14 -27.20 17.01 -2.06
N ILE A 15 -27.20 15.68 -2.12
CA ILE A 15 -27.53 14.82 -0.97
C ILE A 15 -26.56 15.03 0.18
N MET A 16 -25.24 15.08 -0.08
CA MET A 16 -24.26 15.28 0.98
C MET A 16 -24.40 16.64 1.67
N ARG A 17 -24.72 17.70 0.93
CA ARG A 17 -25.05 19.02 1.51
C ARG A 17 -26.33 18.97 2.35
N ASP A 18 -27.36 18.26 1.91
CA ASP A 18 -28.62 18.10 2.66
C ASP A 18 -28.38 17.32 3.96
N LEU A 19 -27.65 16.21 3.92
CA LEU A 19 -27.27 15.43 5.11
C LEU A 19 -26.49 16.31 6.09
N ARG A 20 -25.47 17.01 5.63
CA ARG A 20 -24.67 17.91 6.44
C ARG A 20 -25.48 19.03 7.11
N ALA A 21 -26.52 19.52 6.43
CA ALA A 21 -27.42 20.56 6.97
C ALA A 21 -28.43 20.04 8.01
N ARG A 22 -28.87 18.77 7.88
CA ARG A 22 -30.04 18.23 8.58
C ARG A 22 -29.74 17.14 9.58
N ASP A 23 -28.75 16.29 9.30
CA ASP A 23 -28.39 15.22 10.21
C ASP A 23 -27.40 15.69 11.28
N ALA A 24 -27.65 15.32 12.54
CA ALA A 24 -26.87 15.80 13.67
C ALA A 24 -25.46 15.19 13.69
N TRP A 25 -25.32 13.92 13.26
CA TRP A 25 -24.02 13.26 13.21
C TRP A 25 -23.17 13.85 12.10
N ASP A 26 -23.71 13.97 10.87
CA ASP A 26 -23.03 14.57 9.74
C ASP A 26 -22.55 15.99 10.06
N LYS A 27 -23.43 16.79 10.67
CA LYS A 27 -23.14 18.17 11.06
C LYS A 27 -21.99 18.30 12.07
N ALA A 28 -21.83 17.31 12.94
CA ALA A 28 -20.78 17.29 13.96
C ALA A 28 -19.40 16.88 13.41
N GLN A 29 -19.34 16.29 12.20
CA GLN A 29 -18.08 15.80 11.66
C GLN A 29 -17.11 16.94 11.30
N THR A 30 -15.84 16.65 11.46
CA THR A 30 -14.71 17.51 11.11
C THR A 30 -13.73 16.76 10.21
N HIS A 31 -12.78 17.48 9.60
CA HIS A 31 -11.69 16.82 8.87
C HIS A 31 -10.96 15.77 9.72
N GLU A 32 -10.78 16.05 11.02
CA GLU A 32 -10.06 15.15 11.93
C GLU A 32 -10.90 13.90 12.27
N SER A 33 -12.19 14.06 12.56
CA SER A 33 -13.07 12.94 12.91
C SER A 33 -13.31 11.97 11.75
N LEU A 34 -13.17 12.45 10.50
CA LEU A 34 -13.35 11.63 9.29
C LEU A 34 -12.07 10.90 8.83
N ARG A 35 -10.89 11.23 9.37
CA ARG A 35 -9.64 10.57 8.98
C ARG A 35 -9.63 9.05 9.14
N PRO A 36 -10.17 8.46 10.22
CA PRO A 36 -10.26 7.01 10.33
C PRO A 36 -11.07 6.38 9.20
N TYR A 37 -12.24 6.94 8.88
CA TYR A 37 -13.11 6.44 7.82
C TYR A 37 -12.44 6.52 6.45
N LEU A 38 -11.76 7.61 6.11
CA LEU A 38 -11.01 7.70 4.84
C LEU A 38 -9.99 6.57 4.68
N ASN A 39 -9.32 6.15 5.76
CA ASN A 39 -8.38 5.04 5.72
C ASN A 39 -9.10 3.69 5.57
N GLU A 40 -10.23 3.52 6.24
CA GLU A 40 -11.09 2.33 6.17
C GLU A 40 -11.60 2.15 4.72
N GLU A 41 -12.26 3.15 4.14
CA GLU A 41 -12.75 3.12 2.75
C GLU A 41 -11.63 2.84 1.73
N ALA A 42 -10.42 3.36 1.97
CA ALA A 42 -9.29 3.08 1.09
C ALA A 42 -8.85 1.61 1.15
N HIS A 43 -8.97 0.95 2.31
CA HIS A 43 -8.67 -0.47 2.46
C HIS A 43 -9.79 -1.35 1.90
N GLU A 44 -11.05 -0.99 2.12
CA GLU A 44 -12.20 -1.71 1.56
C GLU A 44 -12.20 -1.66 0.03
N LEU A 45 -11.88 -0.49 -0.55
CA LEU A 45 -11.67 -0.38 -1.99
C LEU A 45 -10.51 -1.27 -2.47
N ASP A 46 -9.38 -1.33 -1.74
CA ASP A 46 -8.26 -2.20 -2.12
C ASP A 46 -8.67 -3.68 -2.10
N ASP A 47 -9.46 -4.11 -1.13
CA ASP A 47 -10.00 -5.47 -1.07
C ASP A 47 -11.00 -5.76 -2.21
N ALA A 48 -11.89 -4.81 -2.54
CA ALA A 48 -12.79 -4.92 -3.67
C ALA A 48 -12.03 -5.02 -5.01
N LEU A 49 -10.96 -4.23 -5.18
CA LEU A 49 -10.07 -4.31 -6.35
C LEU A 49 -9.37 -5.67 -6.46
N ARG A 50 -8.96 -6.27 -5.33
CA ARG A 50 -8.35 -7.61 -5.30
C ARG A 50 -9.33 -8.71 -5.67
N SER A 51 -10.58 -8.60 -5.24
CA SER A 51 -11.62 -9.58 -5.52
C SER A 51 -11.99 -9.62 -7.01
N GLY A 52 -11.85 -8.50 -7.72
CA GLY A 52 -12.30 -8.32 -9.10
C GLY A 52 -13.82 -8.26 -9.23
N ASP A 53 -14.56 -8.05 -8.14
CA ASP A 53 -16.01 -7.87 -8.15
C ASP A 53 -16.37 -6.42 -8.49
N ASP A 54 -16.87 -6.19 -9.69
CA ASP A 54 -17.27 -4.88 -10.18
C ASP A 54 -18.39 -4.24 -9.32
N HIS A 55 -19.23 -5.04 -8.68
CA HIS A 55 -20.30 -4.53 -7.83
C HIS A 55 -19.71 -4.00 -6.51
N ALA A 56 -18.85 -4.77 -5.86
CA ALA A 56 -18.12 -4.33 -4.67
C ALA A 56 -17.27 -3.11 -4.99
N MET A 57 -16.45 -3.16 -6.05
CA MET A 57 -15.60 -2.04 -6.48
C MET A 57 -16.40 -0.75 -6.72
N ARG A 58 -17.58 -0.85 -7.32
CA ARG A 58 -18.46 0.32 -7.53
C ARG A 58 -18.98 0.89 -6.21
N SER A 59 -19.31 0.03 -5.23
CA SER A 59 -19.73 0.46 -3.90
C SER A 59 -18.62 1.24 -3.22
N GLU A 60 -17.46 0.63 -3.08
CA GLU A 60 -16.34 1.21 -2.35
C GLU A 60 -15.77 2.48 -3.02
N LEU A 61 -15.83 2.57 -4.37
CA LEU A 61 -15.56 3.84 -5.07
C LEU A 61 -16.57 4.92 -4.70
N GLY A 62 -17.81 4.55 -4.43
CA GLY A 62 -18.84 5.46 -3.91
C GLY A 62 -18.48 5.99 -2.53
N ASP A 63 -17.99 5.13 -1.64
CA ASP A 63 -17.63 5.47 -0.27
C ASP A 63 -16.35 6.33 -0.20
N VAL A 64 -15.35 6.04 -1.04
CA VAL A 64 -14.21 6.96 -1.23
C VAL A 64 -14.66 8.31 -1.79
N LEU A 65 -15.61 8.34 -2.74
CA LEU A 65 -16.18 9.59 -3.25
C LEU A 65 -16.93 10.35 -2.16
N LEU A 66 -17.69 9.66 -1.30
CA LEU A 66 -18.35 10.26 -0.12
C LEU A 66 -17.33 11.01 0.74
N GLN A 67 -16.17 10.42 1.05
CA GLN A 67 -15.11 11.08 1.81
C GLN A 67 -14.60 12.36 1.13
N VAL A 68 -14.40 12.31 -0.20
CA VAL A 68 -13.98 13.50 -0.97
C VAL A 68 -15.03 14.62 -0.88
N LEU A 69 -16.30 14.29 -1.11
CA LEU A 69 -17.40 15.26 -1.05
C LEU A 69 -17.57 15.83 0.35
N PHE A 70 -17.49 14.99 1.38
CA PHE A 70 -17.62 15.40 2.77
C PHE A 70 -16.54 16.41 3.17
N HIS A 71 -15.29 16.09 2.87
CA HIS A 71 -14.18 17.01 3.14
C HIS A 71 -14.28 18.32 2.36
N ALA A 72 -14.76 18.29 1.11
CA ALA A 72 -14.98 19.49 0.31
C ALA A 72 -16.07 20.39 0.90
N ILE A 73 -17.21 19.80 1.36
CA ILE A 73 -18.30 20.56 2.00
C ILE A 73 -17.83 21.20 3.32
N ILE A 74 -17.08 20.48 4.16
CA ILE A 74 -16.51 21.06 5.39
C ILE A 74 -15.60 22.26 5.08
N ALA A 75 -14.84 22.20 3.97
CA ALA A 75 -13.99 23.29 3.54
C ALA A 75 -14.82 24.47 2.98
N GLU A 76 -15.87 24.20 2.22
CA GLU A 76 -16.83 25.19 1.70
C GLU A 76 -17.51 25.97 2.83
N GLU A 77 -17.95 25.29 3.90
CA GLU A 77 -18.54 25.95 5.09
C GLU A 77 -17.61 26.95 5.77
N ARG A 78 -16.30 26.77 5.63
CA ARG A 78 -15.28 27.69 6.17
C ARG A 78 -14.86 28.77 5.17
N GLY A 79 -15.44 28.74 3.94
CA GLY A 79 -15.03 29.65 2.87
C GLY A 79 -13.61 29.40 2.35
N ALA A 80 -13.07 28.19 2.51
CA ALA A 80 -11.70 27.86 2.09
C ALA A 80 -11.63 27.43 0.61
N PHE A 81 -12.41 26.44 0.22
CA PHE A 81 -12.57 25.93 -1.15
C PHE A 81 -13.80 25.05 -1.24
N ASP A 82 -14.30 24.79 -2.45
CA ASP A 82 -15.41 23.90 -2.74
C ASP A 82 -15.00 22.67 -3.58
N VAL A 83 -15.96 21.84 -3.96
CA VAL A 83 -15.74 20.64 -4.78
C VAL A 83 -15.21 20.99 -6.18
N ASN A 84 -15.60 22.16 -6.73
CA ASN A 84 -15.12 22.57 -8.05
C ASN A 84 -13.65 22.98 -8.00
N ASP A 85 -13.21 23.57 -6.89
CA ASP A 85 -11.78 23.88 -6.66
C ASP A 85 -10.96 22.59 -6.56
N VAL A 86 -11.51 21.54 -5.92
CA VAL A 86 -10.89 20.20 -5.87
C VAL A 86 -10.76 19.61 -7.29
N ALA A 87 -11.83 19.66 -8.06
CA ALA A 87 -11.85 19.21 -9.46
C ALA A 87 -10.87 20.03 -10.33
N GLY A 88 -10.90 21.36 -10.17
CA GLY A 88 -9.98 22.28 -10.87
C GLY A 88 -8.53 21.96 -10.58
N SER A 89 -8.17 21.74 -9.31
CA SER A 89 -6.82 21.32 -8.89
C SER A 89 -6.39 20.00 -9.54
N LEU A 90 -7.31 19.03 -9.66
CA LEU A 90 -7.02 17.78 -10.37
C LEU A 90 -6.75 18.01 -11.85
N VAL A 91 -7.62 18.79 -12.52
CA VAL A 91 -7.49 19.12 -13.97
C VAL A 91 -6.17 19.84 -14.22
N GLU A 92 -5.86 20.89 -13.45
CA GLU A 92 -4.62 21.65 -13.57
C GLU A 92 -3.40 20.73 -13.40
N LYS A 93 -3.43 19.89 -12.36
CA LYS A 93 -2.37 18.93 -12.08
C LYS A 93 -2.17 17.95 -13.24
N MET A 94 -3.25 17.38 -13.79
CA MET A 94 -3.17 16.42 -14.89
C MET A 94 -2.70 17.09 -16.19
N THR A 95 -3.21 18.26 -16.50
CA THR A 95 -2.78 19.05 -17.67
C THR A 95 -1.28 19.39 -17.60
N LYS A 96 -0.84 19.91 -16.45
CA LYS A 96 0.58 20.26 -16.22
C LYS A 96 1.51 19.04 -16.29
N ARG A 97 1.00 17.87 -15.91
CA ARG A 97 1.77 16.61 -15.88
C ARG A 97 1.82 15.88 -17.22
N HIS A 98 1.02 16.32 -18.19
CA HIS A 98 0.96 15.71 -19.52
C HIS A 98 1.18 16.78 -20.62
N PRO A 99 2.32 17.50 -20.59
CA PRO A 99 2.56 18.59 -21.52
C PRO A 99 2.67 18.14 -22.99
N TRP A 100 2.90 16.85 -23.23
CA TRP A 100 2.86 16.25 -24.59
C TRP A 100 1.44 16.00 -25.10
N LEU A 101 0.40 16.00 -24.22
CA LEU A 101 -1.01 15.87 -24.61
C LEU A 101 -1.74 17.21 -24.59
N TYR A 102 -1.44 18.07 -23.61
CA TYR A 102 -2.19 19.30 -23.32
C TYR A 102 -1.33 20.57 -23.44
N GLY A 103 -0.06 20.44 -23.81
CA GLY A 103 0.89 21.54 -23.98
C GLY A 103 1.67 21.42 -25.29
N ASN A 104 2.88 21.99 -25.30
CA ASN A 104 3.74 22.07 -26.48
C ASN A 104 4.95 21.12 -26.45
N ALA A 105 5.04 20.21 -25.50
CA ALA A 105 6.14 19.26 -25.43
C ALA A 105 5.98 18.17 -26.48
N THR A 106 7.05 17.87 -27.22
CA THR A 106 7.06 16.86 -28.29
C THR A 106 7.37 15.46 -27.78
N GLU A 107 7.93 15.36 -26.56
CA GLU A 107 8.35 14.10 -25.96
C GLU A 107 7.79 13.92 -24.56
N ARG A 108 7.57 12.65 -24.20
CA ARG A 108 7.14 12.27 -22.84
C ARG A 108 8.36 12.15 -21.94
N GLU A 109 8.51 13.05 -21.00
CA GLU A 109 9.50 12.92 -19.94
C GLU A 109 9.03 11.92 -18.86
N PRO A 110 9.91 11.04 -18.33
CA PRO A 110 9.56 10.16 -17.21
C PRO A 110 9.07 10.95 -15.98
N TRP A 111 8.00 10.45 -15.38
CA TRP A 111 7.28 11.12 -14.31
C TRP A 111 8.14 11.57 -13.11
N GLU A 112 9.02 10.69 -12.63
CA GLU A 112 9.87 11.03 -11.48
C GLU A 112 10.97 12.04 -11.84
N GLN A 113 11.46 12.05 -13.08
CA GLN A 113 12.38 13.08 -13.56
C GLN A 113 11.71 14.45 -13.62
N MET A 114 10.46 14.51 -14.10
CA MET A 114 9.70 15.76 -14.13
C MET A 114 9.45 16.30 -12.70
N LYS A 115 9.11 15.40 -11.77
CA LYS A 115 8.89 15.78 -10.36
C LYS A 115 10.17 16.13 -9.62
N SER A 116 11.30 15.52 -9.93
CA SER A 116 12.57 15.80 -9.26
C SER A 116 13.01 17.24 -9.43
N LYS A 117 12.69 17.86 -10.58
CA LYS A 117 12.98 19.27 -10.86
C LYS A 117 12.23 20.26 -9.93
N GLN A 118 11.19 19.82 -9.26
CA GLN A 118 10.31 20.64 -8.41
C GLN A 118 10.51 20.39 -6.91
N ARG A 119 11.41 19.47 -6.55
CA ARG A 119 11.66 19.09 -5.15
C ARG A 119 13.03 19.61 -4.71
N GLU A 120 13.08 20.12 -3.51
CA GLU A 120 14.34 20.50 -2.85
C GLU A 120 15.02 19.32 -2.17
N THR A 121 14.23 18.37 -1.65
CA THR A 121 14.74 17.19 -0.95
C THR A 121 14.07 15.91 -1.43
N LEU A 122 14.76 14.76 -1.25
CA LEU A 122 14.23 13.44 -1.61
C LEU A 122 12.91 13.13 -0.89
N ALA A 123 12.75 13.52 0.36
CA ALA A 123 11.60 13.20 1.18
C ALA A 123 10.44 14.21 1.08
N GLU A 124 10.65 15.35 0.41
CA GLU A 124 9.65 16.41 0.31
C GLU A 124 8.31 15.91 -0.28
N GLY A 125 7.20 16.18 0.44
CA GLY A 125 5.85 15.76 0.04
C GLY A 125 5.65 14.24 0.03
N LEU A 126 6.51 13.45 0.71
CA LEU A 126 6.25 12.04 0.96
C LEU A 126 5.43 11.89 2.24
N PRO A 127 4.21 11.34 2.19
CA PRO A 127 3.39 11.21 3.39
C PRO A 127 4.10 10.40 4.48
N ALA A 128 4.06 10.90 5.73
CA ALA A 128 4.70 10.23 6.87
C ALA A 128 4.01 8.90 7.21
N GLY A 129 2.70 8.80 6.95
CA GLY A 129 1.88 7.61 7.24
C GLY A 129 1.94 6.51 6.18
N LEU A 130 2.80 6.61 5.16
CA LEU A 130 2.94 5.51 4.20
C LEU A 130 3.48 4.25 4.88
N PRO A 131 2.92 3.05 4.55
CA PRO A 131 3.49 1.77 4.97
C PRO A 131 4.97 1.66 4.60
N ALA A 132 5.78 1.03 5.44
CA ALA A 132 7.24 1.04 5.32
C ALA A 132 7.76 0.55 3.94
N LEU A 133 7.23 -0.55 3.42
CA LEU A 133 7.60 -1.07 2.10
C LEU A 133 7.27 -0.09 0.97
N HIS A 134 6.09 0.53 1.05
CA HIS A 134 5.68 1.54 0.07
C HIS A 134 6.56 2.79 0.16
N ARG A 135 6.88 3.24 1.39
CA ARG A 135 7.77 4.37 1.62
C ARG A 135 9.18 4.12 1.06
N ALA A 136 9.75 2.94 1.30
CA ALA A 136 11.04 2.52 0.75
C ALA A 136 11.01 2.53 -0.79
N HIS A 137 9.98 1.93 -1.39
CA HIS A 137 9.78 1.94 -2.84
C HIS A 137 9.74 3.36 -3.42
N ARG A 138 8.97 4.26 -2.80
CA ARG A 138 8.86 5.66 -3.24
C ARG A 138 10.18 6.43 -3.10
N LEU A 139 10.95 6.20 -2.04
CA LEU A 139 12.28 6.82 -1.86
C LEU A 139 13.22 6.37 -2.98
N GLN A 140 13.24 5.09 -3.30
CA GLN A 140 14.09 4.53 -4.36
C GLN A 140 13.68 4.99 -5.76
N GLU A 141 12.37 5.12 -6.07
CA GLU A 141 11.90 5.71 -7.32
C GLU A 141 12.36 7.17 -7.46
N ARG A 142 12.32 7.92 -6.38
CA ARG A 142 12.78 9.31 -6.37
C ARG A 142 14.28 9.44 -6.58
N ALA A 143 15.06 8.56 -5.94
CA ALA A 143 16.50 8.48 -6.15
C ALA A 143 16.84 8.13 -7.61
N ALA A 144 16.12 7.18 -8.19
CA ALA A 144 16.23 6.83 -9.60
C ALA A 144 15.91 8.01 -10.52
N GLY A 145 14.91 8.84 -10.16
CA GLY A 145 14.51 10.03 -10.90
C GLY A 145 15.60 11.10 -11.04
N VAL A 146 16.58 11.12 -10.14
CA VAL A 146 17.76 11.99 -10.19
C VAL A 146 19.02 11.29 -10.70
N GLY A 147 18.88 10.07 -11.24
CA GLY A 147 19.98 9.31 -11.83
C GLY A 147 20.73 8.40 -10.84
N PHE A 148 20.29 8.34 -9.56
CA PHE A 148 20.87 7.40 -8.60
C PHE A 148 20.13 6.05 -8.69
N ASP A 149 20.51 5.25 -9.68
CA ASP A 149 19.89 3.96 -9.97
C ASP A 149 20.85 2.97 -10.63
N TRP A 150 20.57 1.70 -10.44
CA TRP A 150 21.26 0.61 -11.11
C TRP A 150 20.87 0.53 -12.60
N PRO A 151 21.76 0.09 -13.50
CA PRO A 151 21.42 -0.07 -14.91
C PRO A 151 20.38 -1.17 -15.14
N ASP A 152 20.44 -2.26 -14.36
CA ASP A 152 19.53 -3.41 -14.46
C ASP A 152 19.31 -4.11 -13.12
N VAL A 153 18.58 -5.24 -13.12
CA VAL A 153 18.18 -5.99 -11.93
C VAL A 153 19.36 -6.70 -11.21
N ARG A 154 20.52 -6.86 -11.87
CA ARG A 154 21.66 -7.59 -11.30
C ARG A 154 22.25 -6.85 -10.11
N GLY A 155 22.41 -5.53 -10.22
CA GLY A 155 22.93 -4.72 -9.12
C GLY A 155 22.11 -4.86 -7.83
N PRO A 156 20.78 -4.62 -7.84
CA PRO A 156 19.97 -4.88 -6.66
C PRO A 156 19.97 -6.33 -6.18
N ALA A 157 20.06 -7.31 -7.08
CA ALA A 157 20.16 -8.72 -6.69
C ALA A 157 21.49 -9.03 -5.97
N ASP A 158 22.60 -8.44 -6.42
CA ASP A 158 23.90 -8.57 -5.74
C ASP A 158 23.86 -7.87 -4.36
N LYS A 159 23.20 -6.70 -4.27
CA LYS A 159 23.03 -6.01 -2.98
C LYS A 159 22.19 -6.83 -1.99
N VAL A 160 21.12 -7.51 -2.43
CA VAL A 160 20.39 -8.45 -1.56
C VAL A 160 21.28 -9.56 -1.01
N ARG A 161 22.22 -10.10 -1.81
CA ARG A 161 23.16 -11.11 -1.32
C ARG A 161 24.18 -10.55 -0.33
N GLU A 162 24.64 -9.32 -0.56
CA GLU A 162 25.53 -8.59 0.34
C GLU A 162 24.84 -8.38 1.70
N GLU A 163 23.65 -7.79 1.73
CA GLU A 163 22.91 -7.56 2.98
C GLU A 163 22.53 -8.86 3.71
N LEU A 164 22.23 -9.92 2.97
CA LEU A 164 22.00 -11.23 3.58
C LEU A 164 23.26 -11.76 4.27
N ALA A 165 24.44 -11.58 3.66
CA ALA A 165 25.70 -12.00 4.26
C ALA A 165 26.03 -11.18 5.54
N GLU A 166 25.66 -9.90 5.60
CA GLU A 166 25.81 -9.05 6.78
C GLU A 166 24.88 -9.50 7.91
N VAL A 167 23.63 -9.83 7.62
CA VAL A 167 22.70 -10.48 8.57
C VAL A 167 23.29 -11.81 9.10
N GLU A 168 23.82 -12.67 8.22
CA GLU A 168 24.43 -13.95 8.61
C GLU A 168 25.68 -13.75 9.49
N ALA A 169 26.46 -12.71 9.22
CA ALA A 169 27.62 -12.35 10.04
C ALA A 169 27.20 -11.93 11.46
N GLU A 170 26.16 -11.10 11.60
CA GLU A 170 25.65 -10.72 12.93
C GLU A 170 25.07 -11.94 13.68
N ILE A 171 24.33 -12.83 13.01
CA ILE A 171 23.86 -14.09 13.61
C ILE A 171 25.04 -14.95 14.07
N THR A 172 26.06 -15.07 13.27
CA THR A 172 27.28 -15.88 13.61
C THR A 172 28.01 -15.29 14.80
N LYS A 173 28.17 -13.97 14.84
CA LYS A 173 28.85 -13.23 15.90
C LYS A 173 28.15 -13.32 17.25
N HIS A 174 26.83 -13.33 17.25
CA HIS A 174 26.01 -13.21 18.44
C HIS A 174 25.22 -14.47 18.82
N GLY A 175 25.26 -15.51 17.99
CA GLY A 175 24.51 -16.75 18.15
C GLY A 175 23.12 -16.66 17.53
N ALA A 176 22.52 -17.81 17.24
CA ALA A 176 21.26 -17.93 16.50
C ALA A 176 20.00 -17.78 17.38
N GLN A 177 20.15 -17.60 18.69
CA GLN A 177 19.01 -17.49 19.61
C GLN A 177 18.81 -16.03 20.01
N PHE A 178 17.70 -15.47 19.58
CA PHE A 178 17.21 -14.15 19.98
C PHE A 178 15.87 -14.30 20.67
N GLU A 179 15.64 -13.48 21.70
CA GLU A 179 14.32 -13.45 22.36
C GLU A 179 13.26 -12.90 21.40
N THR A 180 12.17 -13.66 21.20
CA THR A 180 11.16 -13.37 20.17
C THR A 180 9.90 -12.68 20.72
N HIS A 181 9.93 -12.08 21.90
CA HIS A 181 8.73 -11.67 22.64
C HIS A 181 8.20 -10.27 22.31
N GLY A 182 8.51 -9.70 21.13
CA GLY A 182 7.86 -8.49 20.64
C GLY A 182 8.11 -7.20 21.43
N VAL A 183 8.94 -7.23 22.44
CA VAL A 183 9.41 -6.05 23.20
C VAL A 183 10.74 -5.63 22.59
N PRO A 184 10.94 -4.33 22.25
CA PRO A 184 12.24 -3.85 21.84
C PRO A 184 13.30 -4.28 22.87
N SER A 185 14.23 -5.13 22.46
CA SER A 185 15.28 -5.58 23.36
C SER A 185 16.26 -4.44 23.59
N ALA A 186 16.62 -4.19 24.84
CA ALA A 186 17.74 -3.31 25.18
C ALA A 186 19.12 -3.93 24.86
N ASP A 187 19.15 -5.17 24.37
CA ASP A 187 20.36 -5.87 23.97
C ASP A 187 20.96 -5.22 22.68
N PRO A 188 22.18 -4.70 22.72
CA PRO A 188 22.85 -4.13 21.54
C PRO A 188 22.92 -5.07 20.33
N ARG A 189 22.88 -6.40 20.55
CA ARG A 189 22.86 -7.41 19.49
C ARG A 189 21.59 -7.32 18.65
N HIS A 190 20.43 -7.03 19.27
CA HIS A 190 19.18 -6.83 18.56
C HIS A 190 19.23 -5.61 17.67
N ALA A 191 19.80 -4.50 18.15
CA ALA A 191 19.89 -3.27 17.38
C ALA A 191 20.77 -3.45 16.13
N ALA A 192 21.90 -4.18 16.23
CA ALA A 192 22.75 -4.49 15.10
C ALA A 192 22.01 -5.38 14.08
N LEU A 193 21.43 -6.48 14.53
CA LEU A 193 20.67 -7.37 13.66
C LEU A 193 19.44 -6.67 13.02
N GLU A 194 18.73 -5.81 13.77
CA GLU A 194 17.59 -5.03 13.27
C GLU A 194 18.03 -4.08 12.15
N SER A 195 19.21 -3.47 12.27
CA SER A 195 19.78 -2.61 11.22
C SER A 195 20.00 -3.40 9.93
N GLU A 196 20.73 -4.51 10.00
CA GLU A 196 21.04 -5.33 8.82
C GLU A 196 19.77 -5.94 8.18
N LEU A 197 18.80 -6.36 8.99
CA LEU A 197 17.50 -6.80 8.49
C LEU A 197 16.73 -5.67 7.80
N GLY A 198 16.84 -4.44 8.31
CA GLY A 198 16.28 -3.25 7.68
C GLY A 198 16.89 -2.98 6.29
N ASP A 199 18.22 -3.07 6.18
CA ASP A 199 18.94 -2.86 4.93
C ASP A 199 18.67 -3.99 3.92
N LEU A 200 18.59 -5.23 4.37
CA LEU A 200 18.14 -6.36 3.54
C LEU A 200 16.72 -6.15 2.99
N LEU A 201 15.77 -5.73 3.83
CA LEU A 201 14.41 -5.43 3.37
C LEU A 201 14.41 -4.28 2.37
N PHE A 202 15.21 -3.24 2.58
CA PHE A 202 15.34 -2.12 1.66
C PHE A 202 15.95 -2.56 0.31
N ALA A 203 16.96 -3.42 0.32
CA ALA A 203 17.56 -4.00 -0.88
C ALA A 203 16.54 -4.88 -1.66
N VAL A 204 15.72 -5.69 -0.96
CA VAL A 204 14.65 -6.49 -1.57
C VAL A 204 13.60 -5.58 -2.23
N VAL A 205 13.20 -4.48 -1.59
CA VAL A 205 12.29 -3.49 -2.19
C VAL A 205 12.88 -2.92 -3.49
N ASN A 206 14.18 -2.62 -3.51
CA ASN A 206 14.84 -2.12 -4.71
C ASN A 206 14.90 -3.16 -5.83
N LEU A 207 15.13 -4.41 -5.50
CA LEU A 207 15.07 -5.52 -6.46
C LEU A 207 13.66 -5.64 -7.07
N CYS A 208 12.61 -5.58 -6.25
CA CYS A 208 11.23 -5.57 -6.72
C CYS A 208 10.97 -4.41 -7.69
N ARG A 209 11.36 -3.18 -7.31
CA ARG A 209 11.22 -1.99 -8.14
C ARG A 209 11.91 -2.17 -9.49
N LYS A 210 13.15 -2.64 -9.48
CA LYS A 210 13.96 -2.83 -10.68
C LYS A 210 13.44 -3.95 -11.58
N ALA A 211 12.77 -4.95 -10.98
CA ALA A 211 12.05 -6.01 -11.68
C ALA A 211 10.65 -5.60 -12.16
N GLY A 212 10.24 -4.33 -11.99
CA GLY A 212 8.92 -3.83 -12.40
C GLY A 212 7.77 -4.35 -11.52
N THR A 213 8.06 -4.77 -10.27
CA THR A 213 7.07 -5.32 -9.35
C THR A 213 6.94 -4.41 -8.13
N HIS A 214 5.70 -4.08 -7.73
CA HIS A 214 5.48 -3.33 -6.50
C HIS A 214 5.66 -4.24 -5.27
N PRO A 215 6.52 -3.90 -4.30
CA PRO A 215 6.89 -4.80 -3.19
C PRO A 215 5.69 -5.17 -2.30
N SER A 216 4.80 -4.23 -2.00
CA SER A 216 3.59 -4.52 -1.21
C SER A 216 2.68 -5.50 -1.94
N LEU A 217 2.40 -5.30 -3.25
CA LEU A 217 1.57 -6.22 -4.03
C LEU A 217 2.19 -7.61 -4.17
N ALA A 218 3.52 -7.70 -4.23
CA ALA A 218 4.22 -8.99 -4.26
C ALA A 218 4.06 -9.73 -2.93
N LEU A 219 4.22 -9.01 -1.81
CA LEU A 219 4.06 -9.57 -0.48
C LEU A 219 2.61 -9.95 -0.18
N ASP A 220 1.64 -9.14 -0.60
CA ASP A 220 0.20 -9.46 -0.47
C ASP A 220 -0.16 -10.77 -1.17
N LYS A 221 0.34 -10.98 -2.39
CA LYS A 221 0.16 -12.26 -3.10
C LYS A 221 0.80 -13.44 -2.35
N ALA A 222 1.95 -13.23 -1.73
CA ALA A 222 2.60 -14.25 -0.92
C ALA A 222 1.80 -14.56 0.35
N ASN A 223 1.27 -13.53 1.02
CA ASN A 223 0.41 -13.66 2.20
C ASN A 223 -0.86 -14.44 1.87
N ALA A 224 -1.58 -14.07 0.81
CA ALA A 224 -2.80 -14.75 0.37
C ALA A 224 -2.51 -16.23 0.03
N LYS A 225 -1.40 -16.50 -0.67
CA LYS A 225 -0.97 -17.88 -0.97
C LYS A 225 -0.66 -18.68 0.30
N PHE A 226 0.05 -18.07 1.26
CA PHE A 226 0.35 -18.72 2.53
C PHE A 226 -0.93 -19.03 3.30
N GLN A 227 -1.84 -18.07 3.42
CA GLN A 227 -3.12 -18.23 4.10
C GLN A 227 -3.94 -19.35 3.48
N ALA A 228 -4.14 -19.34 2.16
CA ALA A 228 -4.90 -20.38 1.46
C ALA A 228 -4.31 -21.79 1.67
N ARG A 229 -2.98 -21.91 1.66
CA ARG A 229 -2.31 -23.18 1.95
C ARG A 229 -2.51 -23.62 3.38
N PHE A 230 -2.41 -22.70 4.34
CA PHE A 230 -2.59 -23.04 5.74
C PHE A 230 -4.03 -23.46 6.06
N GLU A 231 -5.03 -22.78 5.48
CA GLU A 231 -6.43 -23.19 5.54
C GLU A 231 -6.67 -24.59 4.93
N ALA A 232 -5.94 -24.94 3.85
CA ALA A 232 -6.00 -26.27 3.27
C ALA A 232 -5.36 -27.33 4.20
N ILE A 233 -4.26 -26.98 4.89
CA ILE A 233 -3.66 -27.84 5.93
C ILE A 233 -4.65 -28.07 7.07
N GLU A 234 -5.33 -27.04 7.57
CA GLU A 234 -6.33 -27.16 8.63
C GLU A 234 -7.46 -28.12 8.22
N LYS A 235 -7.97 -28.00 7.00
CA LYS A 235 -9.00 -28.88 6.45
C LYS A 235 -8.49 -30.33 6.34
N LEU A 236 -7.26 -30.52 5.84
CA LEU A 236 -6.65 -31.83 5.69
C LEU A 236 -6.36 -32.50 7.05
N ALA A 237 -5.85 -31.73 8.00
CA ALA A 237 -5.62 -32.19 9.38
C ALA A 237 -6.93 -32.61 10.07
N ALA A 238 -7.97 -31.78 9.96
CA ALA A 238 -9.29 -32.12 10.50
C ALA A 238 -9.85 -33.42 9.90
N ALA A 239 -9.73 -33.62 8.59
CA ALA A 239 -10.18 -34.84 7.94
C ALA A 239 -9.41 -36.09 8.41
N ARG A 240 -8.20 -35.93 8.94
CA ARG A 240 -7.34 -37.02 9.45
C ARG A 240 -7.37 -37.16 10.98
N GLY A 241 -8.15 -36.33 11.68
CA GLY A 241 -8.20 -36.32 13.14
C GLY A 241 -6.91 -35.81 13.79
N ILE A 242 -6.13 -34.98 13.08
CA ILE A 242 -4.89 -34.36 13.56
C ILE A 242 -5.23 -33.01 14.18
N ASP A 243 -4.85 -32.82 15.43
CA ASP A 243 -4.92 -31.49 16.07
C ASP A 243 -3.74 -30.62 15.63
N VAL A 244 -4.00 -29.62 14.80
CA VAL A 244 -2.97 -28.68 14.28
C VAL A 244 -2.17 -28.02 15.41
N LYS A 245 -2.79 -27.74 16.56
CA LYS A 245 -2.12 -27.09 17.68
C LYS A 245 -1.15 -28.01 18.43
N ALA A 246 -1.38 -29.33 18.35
CA ALA A 246 -0.57 -30.34 19.04
C ALA A 246 0.37 -31.12 18.09
N ALA A 247 0.19 -30.99 16.78
CA ALA A 247 0.87 -31.83 15.79
C ALA A 247 2.40 -31.64 15.71
N GLY A 248 2.88 -30.42 16.04
CA GLY A 248 4.30 -30.05 15.89
C GLY A 248 4.73 -29.83 14.44
N LEU A 249 5.92 -29.24 14.27
CA LEU A 249 6.41 -28.77 12.98
C LEU A 249 6.53 -29.88 11.94
N GLU A 250 7.07 -31.05 12.29
CA GLU A 250 7.32 -32.16 11.34
C GLU A 250 6.02 -32.68 10.72
N ALA A 251 4.96 -32.78 11.50
CA ALA A 251 3.66 -33.27 11.01
C ALA A 251 2.99 -32.22 10.11
N LEU A 252 3.07 -30.95 10.48
CA LEU A 252 2.53 -29.84 9.70
C LEU A 252 3.28 -29.64 8.38
N ASP A 253 4.61 -29.84 8.36
CA ASP A 253 5.42 -29.71 7.17
C ASP A 253 5.09 -30.80 6.12
N LYS A 254 4.79 -32.02 6.56
CA LYS A 254 4.26 -33.08 5.68
C LYS A 254 2.93 -32.69 5.04
N LEU A 255 2.01 -32.13 5.81
CA LEU A 255 0.74 -31.65 5.28
C LEU A 255 0.93 -30.47 4.32
N TRP A 256 1.87 -29.58 4.61
CA TRP A 256 2.25 -28.46 3.76
C TRP A 256 2.77 -28.96 2.39
N ASP A 257 3.64 -29.94 2.38
CA ASP A 257 4.19 -30.52 1.13
C ASP A 257 3.09 -31.23 0.31
N GLU A 258 2.15 -31.91 0.96
CA GLU A 258 1.00 -32.51 0.27
C GLU A 258 0.11 -31.44 -0.38
N VAL A 259 -0.21 -30.35 0.33
CA VAL A 259 -0.99 -29.23 -0.20
C VAL A 259 -0.26 -28.60 -1.40
N LYS A 260 1.05 -28.35 -1.29
CA LYS A 260 1.85 -27.83 -2.42
C LYS A 260 1.89 -28.77 -3.62
N ALA A 261 1.90 -30.07 -3.39
CA ALA A 261 1.90 -31.07 -4.47
C ALA A 261 0.55 -31.09 -5.21
N SER A 262 -0.55 -30.82 -4.52
CA SER A 262 -1.90 -30.78 -5.12
C SER A 262 -2.19 -29.53 -5.97
N GLU A 263 -1.35 -28.49 -5.87
CA GLU A 263 -1.47 -27.25 -6.67
C GLU A 263 -0.78 -27.34 -8.05
N ARG A 264 -0.03 -28.41 -8.32
CA ARG A 264 0.70 -28.65 -9.57
C ARG A 264 -0.11 -29.49 -10.54
#